data_5d03364877781af5aff3c40b0444e566
#
_entry.id   5d03364877781af5aff3c40b0444e566
#
_cell.length_a   1.000
_cell.length_b   1.000
_cell.length_c   1.000
_cell.angle_alpha   90.00
_cell.angle_beta   90.00
_cell.angle_gamma   90.00
#
_symmetry.space_group_name_H-M   'P 1'
#
loop_
_entity.id
_entity.type
_entity.pdbx_description
1 polymer ?
#
loop_
_entity_poly.entity_id
_entity_poly.type
_entity_poly.pdbx_seq_one_letter_code
_entity_poly.pdbx_strand_id
1 'polypeptide(L)'
;MWNGSISFGLVTIPVALFPGTSREELAFKQLRKSDLSPINYKRIAQADGEEVQWADIVKGYEYEKGKFVVLKEEDFKRVDLEAAAQTIDIMDFVELKEINPMFFYKPYYLSPGKGGEKAYALLRESLRNSGKIGIAKVVIRTREHLAGVKAQGDALILEIMHFGEELVACNM
;
A
#
# COMPACT_ATOMS: atom_id res chain seq x y z
N MET A 1 -2.41 10.65 -6.54
CA MET A 1 -2.68 11.09 -5.14
C MET A 1 -3.85 10.24 -4.66
N TRP A 2 -3.75 9.63 -3.49
CA TRP A 2 -4.85 8.86 -2.90
C TRP A 2 -5.68 9.80 -2.03
N ASN A 3 -6.99 9.84 -2.28
CA ASN A 3 -7.94 10.61 -1.48
C ASN A 3 -8.96 9.64 -0.90
N GLY A 4 -9.33 9.84 0.36
CA GLY A 4 -10.26 8.97 1.05
C GLY A 4 -10.65 9.53 2.41
N SER A 5 -10.96 8.66 3.34
CA SER A 5 -11.31 9.04 4.70
C SER A 5 -10.71 8.09 5.74
N ILE A 6 -10.45 8.63 6.92
CA ILE A 6 -10.27 7.82 8.13
C ILE A 6 -11.66 7.54 8.69
N SER A 7 -11.93 6.27 9.01
CA SER A 7 -13.18 5.83 9.62
C SER A 7 -12.91 5.09 10.92
N PHE A 8 -13.68 5.39 11.95
CA PHE A 8 -13.75 4.61 13.21
C PHE A 8 -15.09 4.87 13.89
N GLY A 9 -15.83 3.81 14.15
CA GLY A 9 -17.17 3.91 14.68
C GLY A 9 -18.08 4.75 13.78
N LEU A 10 -18.59 5.86 14.32
CA LEU A 10 -19.46 6.81 13.59
C LEU A 10 -18.70 8.02 13.03
N VAL A 11 -17.39 8.06 13.22
CA VAL A 11 -16.56 9.19 12.80
C VAL A 11 -15.96 8.91 11.43
N THR A 12 -16.10 9.89 10.52
CA THR A 12 -15.47 9.87 9.20
C THR A 12 -14.73 11.18 8.97
N ILE A 13 -13.44 11.11 8.68
CA ILE A 13 -12.57 12.28 8.49
C ILE A 13 -11.99 12.21 7.08
N PRO A 14 -12.35 13.12 6.17
CA PRO A 14 -11.76 13.17 4.85
C PRO A 14 -10.25 13.49 4.93
N VAL A 15 -9.45 12.73 4.21
CA VAL A 15 -7.99 12.87 4.18
C VAL A 15 -7.40 12.58 2.80
N ALA A 16 -6.20 13.12 2.57
CA ALA A 16 -5.37 12.77 1.43
C ALA A 16 -4.05 12.17 1.91
N LEU A 17 -3.55 11.15 1.17
CA LEU A 17 -2.29 10.48 1.44
C LEU A 17 -1.17 11.05 0.58
N PHE A 18 -0.04 11.33 1.23
CA PHE A 18 1.19 11.73 0.59
C PHE A 18 2.34 10.81 1.02
N PRO A 19 3.23 10.37 0.11
CA PRO A 19 4.39 9.58 0.50
C PRO A 19 5.22 10.30 1.57
N GLY A 20 5.51 9.62 2.67
CA GLY A 20 6.38 10.15 3.74
C GLY A 20 7.87 10.02 3.40
N THR A 21 8.21 9.22 2.37
CA THR A 21 9.59 9.02 1.89
C THR A 21 9.64 9.13 0.37
N SER A 22 10.68 9.76 -0.16
CA SER A 22 11.05 9.69 -1.56
C SER A 22 12.33 8.85 -1.70
N ARG A 23 12.34 7.93 -2.66
CA ARG A 23 13.56 7.23 -3.04
C ARG A 23 14.12 7.89 -4.28
N GLU A 24 15.30 8.45 -4.16
CA GLU A 24 16.12 8.82 -5.31
C GLU A 24 16.92 7.57 -5.72
N GLU A 25 16.34 6.78 -6.62
CA GLU A 25 17.05 5.64 -7.20
C GLU A 25 17.74 6.10 -8.49
N LEU A 26 19.04 5.84 -8.59
CA LEU A 26 19.76 6.02 -9.83
C LEU A 26 19.22 5.01 -10.85
N ALA A 27 18.57 5.52 -11.90
CA ALA A 27 18.06 4.68 -12.98
C ALA A 27 19.14 4.51 -14.06
N PHE A 28 19.66 3.29 -14.18
CA PHE A 28 20.60 2.94 -15.24
C PHE A 28 19.85 2.33 -16.43
N LYS A 29 20.13 2.84 -17.63
CA LYS A 29 19.67 2.21 -18.87
C LYS A 29 20.67 1.15 -19.32
N GLN A 30 20.18 0.01 -19.77
CA GLN A 30 21.03 -0.99 -20.38
C GLN A 30 21.33 -0.56 -21.82
N LEU A 31 22.61 -0.62 -22.17
CA LEU A 31 23.12 -0.19 -23.47
C LEU A 31 23.88 -1.32 -24.13
N ARG A 32 23.81 -1.41 -25.45
CA ARG A 32 24.64 -2.32 -26.21
C ARG A 32 26.09 -1.84 -26.18
N LYS A 33 27.03 -2.73 -25.83
CA LYS A 33 28.42 -2.39 -25.58
C LYS A 33 29.13 -1.77 -26.79
N SER A 34 28.74 -2.17 -28.02
CA SER A 34 29.46 -1.77 -29.25
C SER A 34 29.21 -0.33 -29.67
N ASP A 35 28.04 0.22 -29.43
CA ASP A 35 27.60 1.52 -29.94
C ASP A 35 26.80 2.34 -28.92
N LEU A 36 26.66 1.83 -27.70
CA LEU A 36 25.92 2.46 -26.59
C LEU A 36 24.45 2.73 -26.90
N SER A 37 23.87 2.02 -27.89
CA SER A 37 22.45 2.12 -28.17
C SER A 37 21.60 1.53 -27.04
N PRO A 38 20.45 2.15 -26.64
CA PRO A 38 19.53 1.60 -25.66
C PRO A 38 18.97 0.25 -26.09
N ILE A 39 18.81 -0.67 -25.12
CA ILE A 39 18.24 -2.00 -25.37
C ILE A 39 16.75 -1.92 -25.16
N ASN A 40 15.96 -2.43 -26.11
CA ASN A 40 14.53 -2.67 -25.99
C ASN A 40 14.27 -4.14 -25.70
N TYR A 41 13.25 -4.42 -24.89
CA TYR A 41 12.82 -5.78 -24.56
C TYR A 41 11.60 -6.15 -25.39
N LYS A 42 11.62 -7.34 -25.96
CA LYS A 42 10.47 -7.97 -26.59
C LYS A 42 9.90 -9.05 -25.66
N ARG A 43 8.59 -9.18 -25.67
CA ARG A 43 7.92 -10.27 -24.96
C ARG A 43 7.78 -11.43 -25.92
N ILE A 44 8.30 -12.57 -25.54
CA ILE A 44 8.22 -13.81 -26.34
C ILE A 44 7.53 -14.88 -25.52
N ALA A 45 6.69 -15.70 -26.17
CA ALA A 45 6.07 -16.86 -25.55
C ALA A 45 7.13 -17.96 -25.35
N GLN A 46 7.12 -18.61 -24.20
CA GLN A 46 8.10 -19.64 -23.87
C GLN A 46 7.95 -20.91 -24.73
N ALA A 47 6.74 -21.16 -25.22
CA ALA A 47 6.43 -22.39 -25.94
C ALA A 47 7.04 -22.45 -27.35
N ASP A 48 7.06 -21.33 -28.04
CA ASP A 48 7.43 -21.24 -29.47
C ASP A 48 8.45 -20.13 -29.79
N GLY A 49 8.69 -19.21 -28.83
CA GLY A 49 9.59 -18.07 -29.00
C GLY A 49 8.98 -16.93 -29.81
N GLU A 50 7.69 -16.98 -30.14
CA GLU A 50 7.02 -15.91 -30.89
C GLU A 50 6.80 -14.66 -30.03
N GLU A 51 6.82 -13.49 -30.69
CA GLU A 51 6.54 -12.22 -30.03
C GLU A 51 5.07 -12.05 -29.69
N VAL A 52 4.77 -11.78 -28.41
CA VAL A 52 3.39 -11.65 -27.91
C VAL A 52 3.05 -10.17 -27.74
N GLN A 53 1.95 -9.74 -28.35
CA GLN A 53 1.44 -8.39 -28.20
C GLN A 53 0.83 -8.21 -26.78
N TRP A 54 0.86 -6.96 -26.28
CA TRP A 54 0.35 -6.67 -24.93
C TRP A 54 -1.11 -7.06 -24.74
N ALA A 55 -1.92 -6.91 -25.79
CA ALA A 55 -3.35 -7.25 -25.78
C ALA A 55 -3.62 -8.76 -25.63
N ASP A 56 -2.64 -9.60 -26.01
CA ASP A 56 -2.77 -11.05 -25.97
C ASP A 56 -2.20 -11.66 -24.66
N ILE A 57 -1.74 -10.80 -23.72
CA ILE A 57 -1.20 -11.24 -22.44
C ILE A 57 -2.30 -11.24 -21.39
N VAL A 58 -2.51 -12.40 -20.77
CA VAL A 58 -3.43 -12.56 -19.64
C VAL A 58 -2.67 -12.84 -18.35
N LYS A 59 -3.28 -12.54 -17.20
CA LYS A 59 -2.72 -12.87 -15.89
C LYS A 59 -3.16 -14.27 -15.49
N GLY A 60 -2.21 -15.14 -15.17
CA GLY A 60 -2.47 -16.48 -14.64
C GLY A 60 -1.89 -16.64 -13.24
N TYR A 61 -2.63 -17.34 -12.37
CA TYR A 61 -2.12 -17.81 -11.09
C TYR A 61 -1.74 -19.29 -11.21
N GLU A 62 -0.49 -19.62 -10.93
CA GLU A 62 -0.01 -20.99 -10.92
C GLU A 62 -0.40 -21.63 -9.58
N TYR A 63 -1.37 -22.56 -9.60
CA TYR A 63 -1.83 -23.26 -8.40
C TYR A 63 -1.18 -24.64 -8.23
N GLU A 64 -0.63 -25.19 -9.30
CA GLU A 64 0.17 -26.41 -9.33
C GLU A 64 1.19 -26.25 -10.46
N LYS A 65 2.36 -26.85 -10.33
CA LYS A 65 3.45 -26.71 -11.30
C LYS A 65 2.99 -26.97 -12.74
N GLY A 66 3.03 -25.94 -13.57
CA GLY A 66 2.59 -25.96 -14.96
C GLY A 66 1.08 -25.84 -15.18
N LYS A 67 0.28 -25.68 -14.09
CA LYS A 67 -1.16 -25.47 -14.19
C LYS A 67 -1.55 -24.05 -13.74
N PHE A 68 -2.22 -23.33 -14.62
CA PHE A 68 -2.59 -21.94 -14.42
C PHE A 68 -4.10 -21.75 -14.43
N VAL A 69 -4.59 -20.91 -13.52
CA VAL A 69 -5.93 -20.31 -13.60
C VAL A 69 -5.78 -18.93 -14.17
N VAL A 70 -6.48 -18.65 -15.28
CA VAL A 70 -6.50 -17.33 -15.90
C VAL A 70 -7.44 -16.41 -15.09
N LEU A 71 -6.89 -15.30 -14.64
CA LEU A 71 -7.63 -14.26 -13.90
C LEU A 71 -8.06 -13.17 -14.87
N LYS A 72 -9.36 -12.90 -14.94
CA LYS A 72 -9.95 -11.81 -15.70
C LYS A 72 -10.05 -10.56 -14.84
N GLU A 73 -10.12 -9.39 -15.47
CA GLU A 73 -10.34 -8.13 -14.73
C GLU A 73 -11.63 -8.15 -13.89
N GLU A 74 -12.65 -8.88 -14.36
CA GLU A 74 -13.93 -9.05 -13.64
C GLU A 74 -13.75 -9.83 -12.33
N ASP A 75 -12.78 -10.73 -12.24
CA ASP A 75 -12.50 -11.49 -11.02
C ASP A 75 -11.90 -10.58 -9.95
N PHE A 76 -11.15 -9.56 -10.35
CA PHE A 76 -10.62 -8.54 -9.45
C PHE A 76 -11.69 -7.53 -9.02
N LYS A 77 -12.71 -7.28 -9.87
CA LYS A 77 -13.83 -6.36 -9.55
C LYS A 77 -14.86 -6.98 -8.61
N ARG A 78 -14.93 -8.31 -8.52
CA ARG A 78 -15.85 -9.02 -7.60
C ARG A 78 -15.47 -8.91 -6.14
N VAL A 79 -14.23 -8.60 -5.84
CA VAL A 79 -13.82 -8.21 -4.49
C VAL A 79 -14.17 -6.73 -4.39
N ASP A 80 -15.11 -6.35 -3.53
CA ASP A 80 -15.58 -4.97 -3.29
C ASP A 80 -14.47 -4.07 -2.71
N LEU A 81 -13.30 -4.13 -3.34
CA LEU A 81 -12.13 -3.32 -2.99
C LEU A 81 -12.34 -1.86 -3.37
N GLU A 82 -13.26 -1.53 -4.29
CA GLU A 82 -13.49 -0.14 -4.72
C GLU A 82 -14.15 0.70 -3.62
N ALA A 83 -15.09 0.13 -2.85
CA ALA A 83 -15.70 0.83 -1.72
C ALA A 83 -14.74 0.89 -0.52
N ALA A 84 -13.96 -0.16 -0.28
CA ALA A 84 -12.91 -0.18 0.74
C ALA A 84 -11.67 0.62 0.33
N ALA A 85 -11.43 0.83 -0.97
CA ALA A 85 -10.23 1.47 -1.53
C ALA A 85 -10.05 2.95 -1.12
N GLN A 86 -11.05 3.57 -0.53
CA GLN A 86 -11.00 4.99 -0.13
C GLN A 86 -11.14 5.19 1.38
N THR A 87 -10.99 4.14 2.17
CA THR A 87 -11.14 4.22 3.62
C THR A 87 -9.94 3.64 4.35
N ILE A 88 -9.46 4.39 5.34
CA ILE A 88 -8.56 3.91 6.39
C ILE A 88 -9.46 3.53 7.55
N ASP A 89 -9.77 2.25 7.70
CA ASP A 89 -10.70 1.75 8.69
C ASP A 89 -9.97 1.38 9.98
N ILE A 90 -10.06 2.25 10.99
CA ILE A 90 -9.45 2.01 12.31
C ILE A 90 -10.33 1.03 13.08
N MET A 91 -9.75 -0.11 13.39
CA MET A 91 -10.41 -1.21 14.12
C MET A 91 -10.21 -1.11 15.63
N ASP A 92 -9.04 -0.62 16.08
CA ASP A 92 -8.67 -0.56 17.49
C ASP A 92 -7.61 0.50 17.77
N PHE A 93 -7.44 0.89 19.03
CA PHE A 93 -6.43 1.81 19.51
C PHE A 93 -5.57 1.16 20.60
N VAL A 94 -4.30 0.95 20.33
CA VAL A 94 -3.34 0.30 21.22
C VAL A 94 -2.21 1.26 21.62
N GLU A 95 -1.47 0.92 22.67
CA GLU A 95 -0.30 1.70 23.08
C GLU A 95 0.79 1.61 22.01
N LEU A 96 1.27 2.75 21.51
CA LEU A 96 2.31 2.79 20.47
C LEU A 96 3.59 2.06 20.90
N LYS A 97 3.95 2.14 22.20
CA LYS A 97 5.14 1.49 22.76
C LYS A 97 5.10 -0.05 22.74
N GLU A 98 3.91 -0.65 22.62
CA GLU A 98 3.73 -2.11 22.56
C GLU A 98 3.99 -2.67 21.16
N ILE A 99 4.01 -1.81 20.13
CA ILE A 99 4.27 -2.24 18.76
C ILE A 99 5.77 -2.26 18.50
N ASN A 100 6.27 -3.44 18.13
CA ASN A 100 7.66 -3.56 17.71
C ASN A 100 7.89 -2.73 16.41
N PRO A 101 8.87 -1.81 16.37
CA PRO A 101 9.19 -0.99 15.19
C PRO A 101 9.43 -1.79 13.91
N MET A 102 9.81 -3.06 13.99
CA MET A 102 9.99 -3.94 12.83
C MET A 102 8.70 -4.17 12.02
N PHE A 103 7.53 -3.94 12.61
CA PHE A 103 6.29 -4.02 11.87
C PHE A 103 6.11 -2.86 10.89
N PHE A 104 6.73 -1.68 11.16
CA PHE A 104 6.57 -0.51 10.32
C PHE A 104 7.44 -0.62 9.06
N TYR A 105 6.79 -0.43 7.93
CA TYR A 105 7.40 -0.67 6.63
C TYR A 105 7.47 0.60 5.77
N LYS A 106 6.37 1.39 5.71
CA LYS A 106 6.32 2.56 4.84
C LYS A 106 5.40 3.64 5.40
N PRO A 107 5.94 4.85 5.64
CA PRO A 107 5.16 5.98 6.13
C PRO A 107 4.49 6.76 5.01
N TYR A 108 3.29 7.29 5.32
CA TYR A 108 2.58 8.28 4.55
C TYR A 108 2.11 9.41 5.45
N TYR A 109 2.18 10.65 4.97
CA TYR A 109 1.54 11.78 5.61
C TYR A 109 0.05 11.80 5.27
N LEU A 110 -0.78 12.09 6.27
CA LEU A 110 -2.20 12.34 6.11
C LEU A 110 -2.44 13.85 6.20
N SER A 111 -3.05 14.41 5.18
CA SER A 111 -3.51 15.80 5.18
C SER A 111 -5.03 15.83 5.30
N PRO A 112 -5.61 16.75 6.11
CA PRO A 112 -7.07 16.85 6.18
C PRO A 112 -7.66 17.27 4.84
N GLY A 113 -8.75 16.63 4.46
CA GLY A 113 -9.59 17.03 3.35
C GLY A 113 -10.56 18.15 3.77
N LYS A 114 -11.22 18.75 2.78
CA LYS A 114 -12.16 19.85 3.01
C LYS A 114 -13.28 19.44 3.98
N GLY A 115 -13.43 20.22 5.03
CA GLY A 115 -14.44 20.02 6.09
C GLY A 115 -14.01 18.99 7.15
N GLY A 116 -12.82 18.39 7.04
CA GLY A 116 -12.29 17.43 8.01
C GLY A 116 -11.30 18.02 9.01
N GLU A 117 -10.92 19.29 8.88
CA GLU A 117 -9.80 19.89 9.59
C GLU A 117 -9.95 19.81 11.11
N LYS A 118 -11.17 20.09 11.62
CA LYS A 118 -11.46 20.07 13.05
C LYS A 118 -11.41 18.66 13.62
N ALA A 119 -12.02 17.67 12.94
CA ALA A 119 -12.02 16.29 13.37
C ALA A 119 -10.62 15.66 13.25
N TYR A 120 -9.87 16.03 12.21
CA TYR A 120 -8.47 15.66 12.05
C TYR A 120 -7.60 16.17 13.21
N ALA A 121 -7.71 17.45 13.56
CA ALA A 121 -6.98 18.04 14.67
C ALA A 121 -7.31 17.36 16.00
N LEU A 122 -8.60 17.05 16.22
CA LEU A 122 -9.06 16.38 17.44
C LEU A 122 -8.47 14.95 17.53
N LEU A 123 -8.52 14.19 16.46
CA LEU A 123 -7.93 12.84 16.42
C LEU A 123 -6.42 12.91 16.67
N ARG A 124 -5.72 13.84 16.02
CA ARG A 124 -4.28 14.04 16.21
C ARG A 124 -3.92 14.32 17.67
N GLU A 125 -4.60 15.27 18.30
CA GLU A 125 -4.36 15.63 19.70
C GLU A 125 -4.71 14.46 20.64
N SER A 126 -5.78 13.70 20.35
CA SER A 126 -6.16 12.56 21.13
C SER A 126 -5.10 11.44 21.10
N LEU A 127 -4.57 11.14 19.91
CA LEU A 127 -3.49 10.16 19.75
C LEU A 127 -2.17 10.64 20.38
N ARG A 128 -1.86 11.93 20.25
CA ARG A 128 -0.67 12.54 20.88
C ARG A 128 -0.73 12.43 22.41
N ASN A 129 -1.85 12.82 23.00
CA ASN A 129 -1.99 12.87 24.46
C ASN A 129 -2.11 11.49 25.09
N SER A 130 -2.72 10.53 24.38
CA SER A 130 -2.87 9.16 24.89
C SER A 130 -1.66 8.27 24.65
N GLY A 131 -0.73 8.65 23.75
CA GLY A 131 0.39 7.80 23.33
C GLY A 131 -0.04 6.55 22.55
N LYS A 132 -1.25 6.58 21.98
CA LYS A 132 -1.83 5.46 21.23
C LYS A 132 -1.62 5.59 19.72
N ILE A 133 -1.79 4.46 19.06
CA ILE A 133 -1.84 4.31 17.62
C ILE A 133 -3.14 3.62 17.23
N GLY A 134 -3.81 4.08 16.21
CA GLY A 134 -4.99 3.41 15.65
C GLY A 134 -4.57 2.33 14.68
N ILE A 135 -4.90 1.08 14.98
CA ILE A 135 -4.67 -0.06 14.07
C ILE A 135 -5.77 -0.07 13.03
N ALA A 136 -5.38 -0.03 11.78
CA ALA A 136 -6.29 0.15 10.66
C ALA A 136 -6.03 -0.83 9.51
N LYS A 137 -7.05 -1.02 8.70
CA LYS A 137 -6.94 -1.59 7.36
C LYS A 137 -7.09 -0.49 6.32
N VAL A 138 -6.33 -0.56 5.26
CA VAL A 138 -6.39 0.38 4.13
C VAL A 138 -6.11 -0.33 2.83
N VAL A 139 -6.87 0.02 1.80
CA VAL A 139 -6.58 -0.45 0.44
C VAL A 139 -5.82 0.64 -0.30
N ILE A 140 -4.60 0.33 -0.72
CA ILE A 140 -3.76 1.21 -1.54
C ILE A 140 -3.55 0.53 -2.89
N ARG A 141 -4.00 1.17 -3.96
CA ARG A 141 -4.09 0.60 -5.32
C ARG A 141 -5.04 -0.61 -5.33
N THR A 142 -4.51 -1.85 -5.30
CA THR A 142 -5.30 -3.08 -5.40
C THR A 142 -4.99 -4.06 -4.26
N ARG A 143 -4.34 -3.59 -3.18
CA ARG A 143 -3.96 -4.43 -2.05
C ARG A 143 -4.45 -3.84 -0.74
N GLU A 144 -5.04 -4.70 0.09
CA GLU A 144 -5.30 -4.40 1.49
C GLU A 144 -3.98 -4.47 2.28
N HIS A 145 -3.79 -3.49 3.13
CA HIS A 145 -2.63 -3.39 4.03
C HIS A 145 -3.10 -3.21 5.46
N LEU A 146 -2.36 -3.83 6.38
CA LEU A 146 -2.41 -3.45 7.78
C LEU A 146 -1.66 -2.13 7.93
N ALA A 147 -2.18 -1.22 8.72
CA ALA A 147 -1.60 0.10 8.92
C ALA A 147 -1.82 0.62 10.33
N GLY A 148 -0.98 1.55 10.75
CA GLY A 148 -1.14 2.28 11.99
C GLY A 148 -1.29 3.77 11.75
N VAL A 149 -2.30 4.39 12.36
CA VAL A 149 -2.49 5.85 12.35
C VAL A 149 -1.96 6.42 13.65
N LYS A 150 -0.94 7.26 13.59
CA LYS A 150 -0.31 7.91 14.76
C LYS A 150 -0.11 9.40 14.55
N ALA A 151 0.01 10.13 15.65
CA ALA A 151 0.38 11.53 15.62
C ALA A 151 1.91 11.69 15.59
N GLN A 152 2.42 12.56 14.73
CA GLN A 152 3.82 12.94 14.69
C GLN A 152 3.96 14.42 14.35
N GLY A 153 4.47 15.23 15.30
CA GLY A 153 4.48 16.67 15.15
C GLY A 153 3.07 17.22 14.90
N ASP A 154 2.91 18.03 13.88
CA ASP A 154 1.62 18.62 13.50
C ASP A 154 0.82 17.80 12.48
N ALA A 155 1.24 16.57 12.21
CA ALA A 155 0.59 15.69 11.24
C ALA A 155 0.14 14.37 11.86
N LEU A 156 -0.85 13.75 11.21
CA LEU A 156 -1.11 12.32 11.32
C LEU A 156 -0.28 11.57 10.28
N ILE A 157 0.28 10.45 10.69
CA ILE A 157 1.04 9.54 9.83
C ILE A 157 0.29 8.22 9.74
N LEU A 158 0.15 7.71 8.53
CA LEU A 158 -0.23 6.34 8.25
C LEU A 158 1.04 5.53 8.00
N GLU A 159 1.35 4.61 8.90
CA GLU A 159 2.43 3.65 8.74
C GLU A 159 1.87 2.34 8.19
N ILE A 160 2.27 1.94 7.00
CA ILE A 160 1.97 0.59 6.53
C ILE A 160 2.77 -0.40 7.35
N MET A 161 2.12 -1.49 7.76
CA MET A 161 2.69 -2.50 8.64
C MET A 161 2.77 -3.84 7.92
N HIS A 162 3.77 -4.64 8.30
CA HIS A 162 3.83 -6.05 7.95
C HIS A 162 2.77 -6.83 8.73
N PHE A 163 2.20 -7.87 8.10
CA PHE A 163 1.47 -8.88 8.85
C PHE A 163 2.45 -9.72 9.69
N GLY A 164 1.96 -10.28 10.82
CA GLY A 164 2.82 -11.08 11.70
C GLY A 164 3.51 -12.25 11.02
N GLU A 165 2.87 -12.84 10.01
CA GLU A 165 3.40 -13.94 9.19
C GLU A 165 4.54 -13.52 8.25
N GLU A 166 4.66 -12.22 7.97
CA GLU A 166 5.72 -11.66 7.11
C GLU A 166 7.03 -11.41 7.88
N LEU A 167 6.98 -11.43 9.21
CA LEU A 167 8.17 -11.26 10.03
C LEU A 167 8.91 -12.58 10.19
N VAL A 168 10.17 -12.59 9.78
CA VAL A 168 11.04 -13.76 9.94
C VAL A 168 11.51 -13.86 11.39
N ALA A 169 11.22 -14.97 12.04
CA ALA A 169 11.75 -15.24 13.37
C ALA A 169 13.27 -15.39 13.29
N CYS A 170 13.99 -14.64 14.13
CA CYS A 170 15.44 -14.78 14.27
C CYS A 170 15.75 -16.06 15.06
N ASN A 171 15.95 -17.17 14.35
CA ASN A 171 16.47 -18.40 14.92
C ASN A 171 18.01 -18.34 14.82
N MET A 172 18.66 -17.62 15.75
CA MET A 172 20.11 -17.68 15.97
C MET A 172 20.42 -18.60 17.15
#